data_e855aad12610e8d22c46f6c37e442af8
#
_entry.id   e855aad12610e8d22c46f6c37e442af8
#
_cell.length_a   1.000
_cell.length_b   1.000
_cell.length_c   1.000
_cell.angle_alpha   90.00
_cell.angle_beta   90.00
_cell.angle_gamma   90.00
#
_symmetry.space_group_name_H-M   'P 1'
#
loop_
_entity.id
_entity.type
_entity.pdbx_description
1 polymer ?
#
loop_
_entity_poly.entity_id
_entity_poly.type
_entity_poly.pdbx_seq_one_letter_code
_entity_poly.pdbx_strand_id
1 'polypeptide(L)'
;MTQGADSAVRARTAEGRAKGADGGLARSSLLMAVGTVVSRATGLIRQVLQAAALGTGLLASTYNTANTVPTSLYTLLIGGALNAVLVPQLVRARATEPDGGRAYEQRLVTLVVCVLGVGTVLAVWAAPEIVGLYMRDTPESHEAFELTVTFARFLLPQIFFYGLFGIYGQVLNAREKFGAMMWTPVLNNVVLVAMFAAYLGLMVAPGRVEDITAEQMRLLGIGTTAGVALQALALVPFARAAGFRFRPRFDWRGTGLGRSVHAAKWTLLFVLANQVALTVVTHFANAADQELPEAGAGYTAYMYAQTIWLLPQSIVTVSLVTALLPRMSRAVAEGRVGDLRADLTRGLRISGVVIVPTAFLFLALGPQIAALLFAHGAADAASVRPLGQMLQAFGPGLIAFSAQYLLLRGFYAYEDTRTPFFMAAWIAGVDIALASACHLLLPARWAVVGMAGAYTLSYLAGLALTARLLRRRLGGRIGTGGLGRAYGKLLCAAVPAAGLGWAAARALSGPGGPGAAGTWSTAVALACGVLSTGVAYLLLARLLKVEEVRRLPGLR
;
A
#
# COMPACT_ATOMS: atom_id res chain seq x y z
N MET A 1 41.34 -43.04 -20.60
CA MET A 1 41.46 -42.20 -19.36
C MET A 1 41.06 -40.72 -19.56
N THR A 2 40.69 -40.27 -20.76
CA THR A 2 40.36 -38.84 -21.08
C THR A 2 38.90 -38.41 -20.88
N GLN A 3 37.93 -39.33 -20.85
CA GLN A 3 36.51 -38.98 -20.68
C GLN A 3 36.09 -38.62 -19.23
N GLY A 4 36.85 -39.08 -18.21
CA GLY A 4 36.55 -38.78 -16.81
C GLY A 4 36.97 -37.37 -16.36
N ALA A 5 38.00 -36.81 -16.98
CA ALA A 5 38.51 -35.46 -16.65
C ALA A 5 37.56 -34.37 -17.21
N ASP A 6 36.96 -34.57 -18.38
CA ASP A 6 36.07 -33.61 -19.02
C ASP A 6 34.69 -33.51 -18.32
N SER A 7 34.19 -34.62 -17.76
CA SER A 7 32.96 -34.65 -16.98
C SER A 7 33.11 -33.96 -15.63
N ALA A 8 34.26 -34.08 -14.97
CA ALA A 8 34.55 -33.43 -13.69
C ALA A 8 34.74 -31.89 -13.85
N VAL A 9 35.34 -31.46 -14.97
CA VAL A 9 35.47 -30.03 -15.29
C VAL A 9 34.12 -29.40 -15.62
N ARG A 10 33.26 -30.09 -16.38
CA ARG A 10 31.90 -29.63 -16.66
C ARG A 10 31.00 -29.59 -15.42
N ALA A 11 31.14 -30.54 -14.48
CA ALA A 11 30.41 -30.53 -13.22
C ALA A 11 30.87 -29.37 -12.32
N ARG A 12 32.17 -29.08 -12.20
CA ARG A 12 32.70 -27.94 -11.43
C ARG A 12 32.34 -26.59 -12.04
N THR A 13 32.30 -26.47 -13.38
CA THR A 13 31.85 -25.25 -14.05
C THR A 13 30.33 -25.04 -13.93
N ALA A 14 29.52 -26.09 -13.89
CA ALA A 14 28.10 -26.05 -13.62
C ALA A 14 27.80 -25.67 -12.16
N GLU A 15 28.51 -26.23 -11.18
CA GLU A 15 28.42 -25.85 -9.76
C GLU A 15 28.90 -24.41 -9.50
N GLY A 16 29.97 -23.98 -10.15
CA GLY A 16 30.43 -22.58 -10.06
C GLY A 16 29.46 -21.57 -10.65
N ARG A 17 28.78 -21.92 -11.76
CA ARG A 17 27.70 -21.11 -12.34
C ARG A 17 26.44 -21.12 -11.48
N ALA A 18 26.08 -22.23 -10.87
CA ALA A 18 24.92 -22.32 -9.96
C ALA A 18 25.15 -21.47 -8.68
N LYS A 19 26.34 -21.58 -8.05
CA LYS A 19 26.71 -20.73 -6.89
C LYS A 19 26.81 -19.24 -7.23
N GLY A 20 27.32 -18.90 -8.42
CA GLY A 20 27.34 -17.50 -8.89
C GLY A 20 25.95 -16.93 -9.20
N ALA A 21 25.05 -17.74 -9.72
CA ALA A 21 23.66 -17.38 -9.97
C ALA A 21 22.87 -17.19 -8.65
N ASP A 22 23.05 -18.06 -7.65
CA ASP A 22 22.44 -17.94 -6.33
C ASP A 22 22.92 -16.70 -5.57
N GLY A 23 24.21 -16.37 -5.63
CA GLY A 23 24.76 -15.16 -5.03
C GLY A 23 24.25 -13.87 -5.69
N GLY A 24 24.05 -13.88 -7.02
CA GLY A 24 23.47 -12.78 -7.78
C GLY A 24 21.98 -12.55 -7.45
N LEU A 25 21.20 -13.62 -7.35
CA LEU A 25 19.78 -13.58 -6.99
C LEU A 25 19.58 -13.09 -5.54
N ALA A 26 20.37 -13.58 -4.59
CA ALA A 26 20.32 -13.15 -3.20
C ALA A 26 20.63 -11.65 -3.05
N ARG A 27 21.67 -11.16 -3.74
CA ARG A 27 22.05 -9.73 -3.75
C ARG A 27 20.96 -8.86 -4.39
N SER A 28 20.36 -9.29 -5.50
CA SER A 28 19.25 -8.57 -6.15
C SER A 28 18.01 -8.51 -5.25
N SER A 29 17.69 -9.62 -4.58
CA SER A 29 16.55 -9.66 -3.64
C SER A 29 16.78 -8.76 -2.42
N LEU A 30 18.01 -8.70 -1.88
CA LEU A 30 18.35 -7.80 -0.78
C LEU A 30 18.24 -6.33 -1.21
N LEU A 31 18.77 -5.96 -2.38
CA LEU A 31 18.66 -4.60 -2.92
C LEU A 31 17.21 -4.16 -3.17
N MET A 32 16.35 -5.08 -3.62
CA MET A 32 14.91 -4.82 -3.78
C MET A 32 14.23 -4.62 -2.41
N ALA A 33 14.55 -5.44 -1.42
CA ALA A 33 14.00 -5.30 -0.07
C ALA A 33 14.41 -3.97 0.58
N VAL A 34 15.71 -3.61 0.50
CA VAL A 34 16.23 -2.33 1.00
C VAL A 34 15.56 -1.16 0.27
N GLY A 35 15.45 -1.21 -1.06
CA GLY A 35 14.77 -0.18 -1.85
C GLY A 35 13.31 0.01 -1.42
N THR A 36 12.60 -1.07 -1.12
CA THR A 36 11.22 -1.01 -0.63
C THR A 36 11.14 -0.34 0.75
N VAL A 37 12.02 -0.69 1.69
CA VAL A 37 12.05 -0.09 3.03
C VAL A 37 12.39 1.40 2.95
N VAL A 38 13.41 1.78 2.16
CA VAL A 38 13.80 3.19 1.95
C VAL A 38 12.65 3.97 1.31
N SER A 39 11.97 3.42 0.31
CA SER A 39 10.81 4.05 -0.31
C SER A 39 9.65 4.28 0.69
N ARG A 40 9.40 3.32 1.59
CA ARG A 40 8.36 3.46 2.64
C ARG A 40 8.75 4.51 3.68
N ALA A 41 10.01 4.51 4.12
CA ALA A 41 10.51 5.50 5.08
C ALA A 41 10.47 6.92 4.51
N THR A 42 10.97 7.14 3.27
CA THR A 42 10.92 8.44 2.61
C THR A 42 9.48 8.87 2.31
N GLY A 43 8.58 7.93 2.00
CA GLY A 43 7.15 8.21 1.85
C GLY A 43 6.49 8.69 3.15
N LEU A 44 6.87 8.11 4.31
CA LEU A 44 6.38 8.57 5.61
C LEU A 44 6.92 9.98 5.94
N ILE A 45 8.22 10.23 5.73
CA ILE A 45 8.81 11.57 5.92
C ILE A 45 8.07 12.60 5.07
N ARG A 46 7.77 12.29 3.81
CA ARG A 46 6.98 13.16 2.94
C ARG A 46 5.61 13.48 3.55
N GLN A 47 4.90 12.48 4.10
CA GLN A 47 3.57 12.70 4.71
C GLN A 47 3.65 13.55 5.97
N VAL A 48 4.68 13.37 6.79
CA VAL A 48 4.94 14.22 7.96
C VAL A 48 5.14 15.69 7.54
N LEU A 49 5.99 15.94 6.54
CA LEU A 49 6.22 17.29 6.01
C LEU A 49 4.95 17.87 5.34
N GLN A 50 4.18 17.04 4.64
CA GLN A 50 2.91 17.45 4.06
C GLN A 50 1.91 17.88 5.13
N ALA A 51 1.79 17.13 6.23
CA ALA A 51 0.92 17.48 7.35
C ALA A 51 1.41 18.75 8.06
N ALA A 52 2.72 18.94 8.20
CA ALA A 52 3.30 20.16 8.74
C ALA A 52 3.03 21.38 7.84
N ALA A 53 2.96 21.19 6.52
CA ALA A 53 2.74 22.25 5.54
C ALA A 53 1.25 22.62 5.37
N LEU A 54 0.36 21.62 5.31
CA LEU A 54 -1.05 21.78 4.94
C LEU A 54 -2.03 21.50 6.09
N GLY A 55 -1.53 21.00 7.23
CA GLY A 55 -2.40 20.52 8.31
C GLY A 55 -3.02 19.16 8.00
N THR A 56 -4.11 18.84 8.74
CA THR A 56 -4.91 17.61 8.59
C THR A 56 -6.38 17.88 8.27
N GLY A 57 -6.77 19.16 8.17
CA GLY A 57 -8.15 19.58 7.90
C GLY A 57 -8.49 19.68 6.41
N LEU A 58 -9.50 20.49 6.10
CA LEU A 58 -10.11 20.62 4.77
C LEU A 58 -9.10 20.99 3.67
N LEU A 59 -8.16 21.92 3.93
CA LEU A 59 -7.14 22.31 2.95
C LEU A 59 -6.25 21.12 2.53
N ALA A 60 -5.81 20.31 3.50
CA ALA A 60 -5.04 19.11 3.20
C ALA A 60 -5.90 18.09 2.45
N SER A 61 -7.18 18.00 2.75
CA SER A 61 -8.12 17.08 2.10
C SER A 61 -8.44 17.48 0.66
N THR A 62 -8.49 18.78 0.32
CA THR A 62 -8.62 19.23 -1.09
C THR A 62 -7.43 18.76 -1.93
N TYR A 63 -6.21 18.97 -1.44
CA TYR A 63 -5.00 18.51 -2.12
C TYR A 63 -4.92 16.98 -2.22
N ASN A 64 -5.21 16.25 -1.14
CA ASN A 64 -5.13 14.80 -1.11
C ASN A 64 -6.23 14.14 -1.96
N THR A 65 -7.43 14.70 -1.98
CA THR A 65 -8.53 14.24 -2.83
C THR A 65 -8.16 14.39 -4.30
N ALA A 66 -7.65 15.55 -4.69
CA ALA A 66 -7.17 15.78 -6.05
C ALA A 66 -6.04 14.80 -6.46
N ASN A 67 -5.14 14.46 -5.53
CA ASN A 67 -4.04 13.51 -5.77
C ASN A 67 -4.49 12.03 -5.73
N THR A 68 -5.65 11.74 -5.15
CA THR A 68 -6.19 10.38 -5.10
C THR A 68 -6.63 9.90 -6.49
N VAL A 69 -7.16 10.78 -7.31
CA VAL A 69 -7.63 10.42 -8.66
C VAL A 69 -6.53 9.79 -9.53
N PRO A 70 -5.39 10.46 -9.79
CA PRO A 70 -4.33 9.87 -10.60
C PRO A 70 -3.73 8.62 -9.95
N THR A 71 -3.67 8.56 -8.62
CA THR A 71 -3.16 7.39 -7.87
C THR A 71 -4.10 6.19 -7.99
N SER A 72 -5.41 6.41 -7.98
CA SER A 72 -6.44 5.37 -8.18
C SER A 72 -6.35 4.77 -9.58
N LEU A 73 -6.22 5.61 -10.60
CA LEU A 73 -6.03 5.16 -11.98
C LEU A 73 -4.69 4.40 -12.16
N TYR A 74 -3.62 4.87 -11.53
CA TYR A 74 -2.35 4.15 -11.48
C TYR A 74 -2.51 2.75 -10.88
N THR A 75 -3.22 2.63 -9.75
CA THR A 75 -3.48 1.36 -9.08
C THR A 75 -4.31 0.43 -9.96
N LEU A 76 -5.31 0.94 -10.67
CA LEU A 76 -6.13 0.19 -11.61
C LEU A 76 -5.30 -0.33 -12.80
N LEU A 77 -4.45 0.53 -13.35
CA LEU A 77 -3.60 0.19 -14.49
C LEU A 77 -2.51 -0.84 -14.11
N ILE A 78 -1.72 -0.55 -13.09
CA ILE A 78 -0.60 -1.42 -12.68
C ILE A 78 -1.09 -2.64 -11.92
N GLY A 79 -2.02 -2.47 -10.98
CA GLY A 79 -2.55 -3.57 -10.16
C GLY A 79 -3.38 -4.57 -10.96
N GLY A 80 -4.07 -4.11 -12.00
CA GLY A 80 -4.99 -4.94 -12.80
C GLY A 80 -4.48 -5.30 -14.19
N ALA A 81 -4.40 -4.31 -15.06
CA ALA A 81 -4.23 -4.53 -16.50
C ALA A 81 -2.78 -4.81 -16.91
N LEU A 82 -1.83 -3.97 -16.48
CA LEU A 82 -0.46 -4.02 -16.96
C LEU A 82 0.29 -5.27 -16.50
N ASN A 83 0.21 -5.63 -15.21
CA ASN A 83 0.93 -6.80 -14.67
C ASN A 83 0.35 -8.12 -15.18
N ALA A 84 -0.97 -8.25 -15.21
CA ALA A 84 -1.62 -9.50 -15.57
C ALA A 84 -1.64 -9.77 -17.08
N VAL A 85 -1.64 -8.71 -17.91
CA VAL A 85 -1.78 -8.80 -19.36
C VAL A 85 -0.43 -8.65 -20.07
N LEU A 86 0.34 -7.61 -19.73
CA LEU A 86 1.47 -7.20 -20.55
C LEU A 86 2.73 -8.03 -20.33
N VAL A 87 3.06 -8.39 -19.08
CA VAL A 87 4.30 -9.13 -18.81
C VAL A 87 4.32 -10.49 -19.53
N PRO A 88 3.28 -11.35 -19.44
CA PRO A 88 3.28 -12.61 -20.14
C PRO A 88 3.38 -12.47 -21.65
N GLN A 89 2.75 -11.42 -22.20
CA GLN A 89 2.78 -11.18 -23.66
C GLN A 89 4.15 -10.69 -24.12
N LEU A 90 4.76 -9.75 -23.38
CA LEU A 90 6.12 -9.28 -23.69
C LEU A 90 7.14 -10.42 -23.66
N VAL A 91 7.07 -11.28 -22.63
CA VAL A 91 7.94 -12.45 -22.51
C VAL A 91 7.69 -13.44 -23.66
N ARG A 92 6.42 -13.70 -23.99
CA ARG A 92 6.05 -14.59 -25.09
C ARG A 92 6.51 -14.04 -26.46
N ALA A 93 6.24 -12.77 -26.76
CA ALA A 93 6.66 -12.13 -28.01
C ALA A 93 8.17 -12.19 -28.16
N ARG A 94 8.93 -11.97 -27.09
CA ARG A 94 10.40 -12.10 -27.11
C ARG A 94 10.89 -13.52 -27.40
N ALA A 95 10.14 -14.53 -26.97
CA ALA A 95 10.50 -15.93 -27.20
C ALA A 95 10.08 -16.46 -28.57
N THR A 96 9.00 -15.91 -29.17
CA THR A 96 8.38 -16.47 -30.38
C THR A 96 8.56 -15.66 -31.65
N GLU A 97 8.80 -14.32 -31.51
CA GLU A 97 8.94 -13.47 -32.70
C GLU A 97 10.39 -13.43 -33.23
N PRO A 98 10.59 -13.45 -34.57
CA PRO A 98 11.93 -13.50 -35.17
C PRO A 98 12.81 -12.28 -34.83
N ASP A 99 12.19 -11.11 -34.53
CA ASP A 99 12.88 -9.88 -34.15
C ASP A 99 13.17 -9.78 -32.65
N GLY A 100 12.90 -10.86 -31.89
CA GLY A 100 13.00 -10.89 -30.43
C GLY A 100 11.93 -10.02 -29.74
N GLY A 101 10.74 -9.85 -30.37
CA GLY A 101 9.60 -9.13 -29.84
C GLY A 101 9.73 -7.60 -29.87
N ARG A 102 10.73 -7.07 -30.56
CA ARG A 102 10.98 -5.61 -30.60
C ARG A 102 9.82 -4.85 -31.24
N ALA A 103 9.27 -5.34 -32.36
CA ALA A 103 8.14 -4.71 -33.02
C ALA A 103 6.90 -4.70 -32.11
N TYR A 104 6.65 -5.81 -31.42
CA TYR A 104 5.54 -5.93 -30.46
C TYR A 104 5.69 -4.94 -29.31
N GLU A 105 6.88 -4.87 -28.67
CA GLU A 105 7.18 -3.90 -27.60
C GLU A 105 6.90 -2.45 -28.06
N GLN A 106 7.35 -2.06 -29.25
CA GLN A 106 7.15 -0.70 -29.80
C GLN A 106 5.68 -0.38 -30.03
N ARG A 107 4.91 -1.29 -30.65
CA ARG A 107 3.46 -1.14 -30.86
C ARG A 107 2.72 -0.96 -29.54
N LEU A 108 3.05 -1.81 -28.55
CA LEU A 108 2.42 -1.80 -27.25
C LEU A 108 2.70 -0.50 -26.51
N VAL A 109 3.97 -0.06 -26.43
CA VAL A 109 4.35 1.20 -25.79
C VAL A 109 3.69 2.38 -26.49
N THR A 110 3.65 2.39 -27.84
CA THR A 110 3.00 3.46 -28.61
C THR A 110 1.50 3.52 -28.30
N LEU A 111 0.82 2.37 -28.28
CA LEU A 111 -0.62 2.30 -27.94
C LEU A 111 -0.88 2.86 -26.53
N VAL A 112 -0.11 2.39 -25.54
CA VAL A 112 -0.27 2.83 -24.14
C VAL A 112 -0.02 4.33 -24.01
N VAL A 113 1.04 4.87 -24.65
CA VAL A 113 1.35 6.32 -24.64
C VAL A 113 0.22 7.13 -25.27
N CYS A 114 -0.34 6.68 -26.41
CA CYS A 114 -1.47 7.37 -27.05
C CYS A 114 -2.73 7.35 -26.18
N VAL A 115 -3.09 6.18 -25.63
CA VAL A 115 -4.29 6.03 -24.78
C VAL A 115 -4.14 6.88 -23.51
N LEU A 116 -2.97 6.87 -22.88
CA LEU A 116 -2.69 7.67 -21.70
C LEU A 116 -2.67 9.17 -22.01
N GLY A 117 -2.10 9.57 -23.15
CA GLY A 117 -2.09 10.97 -23.56
C GLY A 117 -3.50 11.51 -23.76
N VAL A 118 -4.32 10.81 -24.56
CA VAL A 118 -5.73 11.18 -24.77
C VAL A 118 -6.51 11.11 -23.45
N GLY A 119 -6.36 10.03 -22.68
CA GLY A 119 -7.04 9.86 -21.40
C GLY A 119 -6.69 10.95 -20.39
N THR A 120 -5.42 11.40 -20.37
CA THR A 120 -4.99 12.52 -19.50
C THR A 120 -5.65 13.83 -19.91
N VAL A 121 -5.69 14.15 -21.19
CA VAL A 121 -6.33 15.37 -21.69
C VAL A 121 -7.84 15.36 -21.35
N LEU A 122 -8.51 14.23 -21.60
CA LEU A 122 -9.92 14.07 -21.24
C LEU A 122 -10.15 14.17 -19.73
N ALA A 123 -9.27 13.59 -18.90
CA ALA A 123 -9.38 13.67 -17.46
C ALA A 123 -9.18 15.11 -16.93
N VAL A 124 -8.23 15.87 -17.49
CA VAL A 124 -8.04 17.28 -17.13
C VAL A 124 -9.25 18.14 -17.54
N TRP A 125 -9.84 17.85 -18.70
CA TRP A 125 -11.06 18.51 -19.15
C TRP A 125 -12.26 18.16 -18.25
N ALA A 126 -12.42 16.90 -17.86
CA ALA A 126 -13.48 16.41 -16.99
C ALA A 126 -13.10 16.49 -15.49
N ALA A 127 -12.17 17.37 -15.09
CA ALA A 127 -11.75 17.48 -13.70
C ALA A 127 -12.91 17.80 -12.72
N PRO A 128 -13.86 18.72 -13.03
CA PRO A 128 -14.98 19.00 -12.13
C PRO A 128 -15.84 17.75 -11.87
N GLU A 129 -16.19 17.01 -12.93
CA GLU A 129 -17.03 15.81 -12.84
C GLU A 129 -16.33 14.70 -12.05
N ILE A 130 -15.02 14.56 -12.24
CA ILE A 130 -14.20 13.59 -11.52
C ILE A 130 -14.13 13.96 -10.04
N VAL A 131 -13.88 15.22 -9.70
CA VAL A 131 -13.85 15.71 -8.32
C VAL A 131 -15.21 15.53 -7.65
N GLY A 132 -16.31 15.74 -8.39
CA GLY A 132 -17.67 15.54 -7.91
C GLY A 132 -17.98 14.11 -7.43
N LEU A 133 -17.19 13.09 -7.87
CA LEU A 133 -17.30 11.73 -7.31
C LEU A 133 -16.75 11.63 -5.88
N TYR A 134 -15.85 12.52 -5.49
CA TYR A 134 -15.12 12.47 -4.22
C TYR A 134 -15.53 13.55 -3.23
N MET A 135 -16.14 14.65 -3.67
CA MET A 135 -16.48 15.81 -2.86
C MET A 135 -17.78 16.44 -3.34
N ARG A 136 -18.60 16.93 -2.41
CA ARG A 136 -19.86 17.62 -2.75
C ARG A 136 -19.57 19.06 -3.11
N ASP A 137 -20.28 19.57 -4.11
CA ASP A 137 -20.35 21.00 -4.42
C ASP A 137 -21.63 21.58 -3.81
N THR A 138 -21.48 22.31 -2.71
CA THR A 138 -22.57 23.01 -2.02
C THR A 138 -22.20 24.48 -1.87
N PRO A 139 -23.15 25.40 -1.66
CA PRO A 139 -22.83 26.82 -1.47
C PRO A 139 -21.78 27.07 -0.37
N GLU A 140 -21.79 26.27 0.72
CA GLU A 140 -20.86 26.39 1.84
C GLU A 140 -19.50 25.80 1.55
N SER A 141 -19.39 24.86 0.62
CA SER A 141 -18.15 24.15 0.29
C SER A 141 -17.61 24.43 -1.10
N HIS A 142 -18.24 25.35 -1.84
CA HIS A 142 -17.91 25.66 -3.23
C HIS A 142 -16.45 26.05 -3.43
N GLU A 143 -15.88 26.87 -2.55
CA GLU A 143 -14.47 27.26 -2.62
C GLU A 143 -13.51 26.08 -2.46
N ALA A 144 -13.80 25.17 -1.52
CA ALA A 144 -13.02 23.96 -1.35
C ALA A 144 -13.13 23.01 -2.56
N PHE A 145 -14.33 22.94 -3.17
CA PHE A 145 -14.56 22.19 -4.41
C PHE A 145 -13.73 22.77 -5.57
N GLU A 146 -13.81 24.08 -5.82
CA GLU A 146 -13.06 24.76 -6.88
C GLU A 146 -11.54 24.67 -6.66
N LEU A 147 -11.08 24.76 -5.41
CA LEU A 147 -9.68 24.53 -5.07
C LEU A 147 -9.26 23.10 -5.41
N THR A 148 -10.10 22.10 -5.09
CA THR A 148 -9.84 20.69 -5.41
C THR A 148 -9.80 20.47 -6.92
N VAL A 149 -10.70 21.09 -7.69
CA VAL A 149 -10.68 21.05 -9.17
C VAL A 149 -9.40 21.69 -9.72
N THR A 150 -8.98 22.81 -9.15
CA THR A 150 -7.74 23.49 -9.54
C THR A 150 -6.51 22.60 -9.28
N PHE A 151 -6.41 21.99 -8.09
CA PHE A 151 -5.38 21.01 -7.82
C PHE A 151 -5.47 19.80 -8.76
N ALA A 152 -6.68 19.29 -9.02
CA ALA A 152 -6.88 18.17 -9.92
C ALA A 152 -6.33 18.47 -11.32
N ARG A 153 -6.55 19.66 -11.87
CA ARG A 153 -5.99 20.06 -13.17
C ARG A 153 -4.46 20.04 -13.21
N PHE A 154 -3.78 20.37 -12.10
CA PHE A 154 -2.33 20.23 -11.98
C PHE A 154 -1.86 18.80 -11.75
N LEU A 155 -2.66 17.96 -11.08
CA LEU A 155 -2.26 16.63 -10.65
C LEU A 155 -2.68 15.52 -11.64
N LEU A 156 -3.77 15.69 -12.39
CA LEU A 156 -4.23 14.71 -13.38
C LEU A 156 -3.20 14.36 -14.46
N PRO A 157 -2.30 15.27 -14.92
CA PRO A 157 -1.20 14.90 -15.80
C PRO A 157 -0.29 13.79 -15.28
N GLN A 158 -0.30 13.51 -13.97
CA GLN A 158 0.39 12.35 -13.39
C GLN A 158 -0.08 11.01 -13.97
N ILE A 159 -1.33 10.93 -14.47
CA ILE A 159 -1.88 9.73 -15.11
C ILE A 159 -0.96 9.26 -16.25
N PHE A 160 -0.54 10.20 -17.08
CA PHE A 160 0.40 9.93 -18.18
C PHE A 160 1.74 9.40 -17.65
N PHE A 161 2.33 10.06 -16.67
CA PHE A 161 3.62 9.68 -16.13
C PHE A 161 3.57 8.38 -15.33
N TYR A 162 2.50 8.13 -14.57
CA TYR A 162 2.28 6.84 -13.90
C TYR A 162 2.14 5.68 -14.89
N GLY A 163 1.43 5.90 -15.99
CA GLY A 163 1.33 4.90 -17.02
C GLY A 163 2.65 4.67 -17.76
N LEU A 164 3.42 5.75 -18.00
CA LEU A 164 4.76 5.68 -18.56
C LEU A 164 5.71 4.90 -17.63
N PHE A 165 5.70 5.20 -16.34
CA PHE A 165 6.42 4.44 -15.32
C PHE A 165 6.04 2.96 -15.36
N GLY A 166 4.75 2.66 -15.41
CA GLY A 166 4.23 1.29 -15.48
C GLY A 166 4.74 0.53 -16.69
N ILE A 167 4.59 1.07 -17.92
CA ILE A 167 4.99 0.37 -19.14
C ILE A 167 6.51 0.19 -19.25
N TYR A 168 7.31 1.20 -18.91
CA TYR A 168 8.77 1.06 -18.87
C TYR A 168 9.21 0.07 -17.81
N GLY A 169 8.54 0.05 -16.64
CA GLY A 169 8.76 -0.95 -15.61
C GLY A 169 8.51 -2.37 -16.12
N GLN A 170 7.43 -2.62 -16.87
CA GLN A 170 7.14 -3.93 -17.44
C GLN A 170 8.15 -4.34 -18.54
N VAL A 171 8.61 -3.39 -19.36
CA VAL A 171 9.68 -3.62 -20.33
C VAL A 171 10.97 -4.03 -19.62
N LEU A 172 11.32 -3.37 -18.51
CA LEU A 172 12.50 -3.72 -17.70
C LEU A 172 12.33 -5.07 -16.99
N ASN A 173 11.14 -5.35 -16.43
CA ASN A 173 10.83 -6.64 -15.81
C ASN A 173 10.95 -7.80 -16.80
N ALA A 174 10.44 -7.63 -18.04
CA ALA A 174 10.58 -8.62 -19.12
C ALA A 174 12.05 -8.87 -19.53
N ARG A 175 12.97 -7.98 -19.12
CA ARG A 175 14.42 -8.06 -19.33
C ARG A 175 15.19 -8.39 -18.07
N GLU A 176 14.50 -8.80 -17.00
CA GLU A 176 15.09 -9.18 -15.69
C GLU A 176 15.86 -8.03 -15.00
N LYS A 177 15.49 -6.76 -15.30
CA LYS A 177 16.11 -5.55 -14.73
C LYS A 177 15.18 -4.90 -13.70
N PHE A 178 15.04 -5.54 -12.54
CA PHE A 178 14.07 -5.13 -11.49
C PHE A 178 14.52 -3.93 -10.65
N GLY A 179 15.82 -3.66 -10.54
CA GLY A 179 16.38 -2.68 -9.60
C GLY A 179 15.87 -1.27 -9.80
N ALA A 180 15.88 -0.75 -11.03
CA ALA A 180 15.48 0.62 -11.32
C ALA A 180 14.03 0.92 -10.88
N MET A 181 13.09 0.00 -11.14
CA MET A 181 11.69 0.17 -10.78
C MET A 181 11.46 0.27 -9.27
N MET A 182 12.32 -0.34 -8.45
CA MET A 182 12.21 -0.29 -6.99
C MET A 182 12.77 0.99 -6.37
N TRP A 183 13.76 1.63 -7.04
CA TRP A 183 14.42 2.81 -6.51
C TRP A 183 13.86 4.14 -7.01
N THR A 184 13.23 4.18 -8.19
CA THR A 184 12.66 5.43 -8.75
C THR A 184 11.52 6.03 -7.92
N PRO A 185 10.69 5.28 -7.14
CA PRO A 185 9.76 5.89 -6.20
C PRO A 185 10.41 6.69 -5.07
N VAL A 186 11.66 6.33 -4.68
CA VAL A 186 12.43 7.13 -3.71
C VAL A 186 12.72 8.52 -4.27
N LEU A 187 13.06 8.61 -5.56
CA LEU A 187 13.30 9.88 -6.23
C LEU A 187 12.07 10.80 -6.20
N ASN A 188 10.89 10.26 -6.46
CA ASN A 188 9.64 11.01 -6.31
C ASN A 188 9.46 11.52 -4.88
N ASN A 189 9.65 10.66 -3.87
CA ASN A 189 9.55 11.08 -2.48
C ASN A 189 10.56 12.19 -2.12
N VAL A 190 11.80 12.11 -2.63
CA VAL A 190 12.83 13.15 -2.42
C VAL A 190 12.39 14.49 -3.01
N VAL A 191 11.82 14.50 -4.23
CA VAL A 191 11.30 15.72 -4.86
C VAL A 191 10.18 16.32 -4.02
N LEU A 192 9.23 15.50 -3.55
CA LEU A 192 8.12 15.98 -2.73
C LEU A 192 8.58 16.45 -1.36
N VAL A 193 9.56 15.78 -0.74
CA VAL A 193 10.18 16.23 0.52
C VAL A 193 10.83 17.61 0.31
N ALA A 194 11.60 17.80 -0.76
CA ALA A 194 12.21 19.08 -1.10
C ALA A 194 11.15 20.16 -1.37
N MET A 195 10.07 19.83 -2.08
CA MET A 195 8.95 20.74 -2.35
C MET A 195 8.25 21.18 -1.05
N PHE A 196 7.90 20.24 -0.16
CA PHE A 196 7.26 20.60 1.10
C PHE A 196 8.21 21.36 2.05
N ALA A 197 9.50 21.02 2.05
CA ALA A 197 10.51 21.78 2.79
C ALA A 197 10.65 23.22 2.25
N ALA A 198 10.65 23.41 0.94
CA ALA A 198 10.65 24.74 0.32
C ALA A 198 9.35 25.49 0.65
N TYR A 199 8.20 24.83 0.61
CA TYR A 199 6.92 25.43 1.02
C TYR A 199 6.99 25.96 2.46
N LEU A 200 7.44 25.13 3.41
CA LEU A 200 7.56 25.49 4.83
C LEU A 200 8.59 26.60 5.09
N GLY A 201 9.66 26.67 4.29
CA GLY A 201 10.74 27.65 4.47
C GLY A 201 10.49 29.00 3.77
N LEU A 202 9.67 29.02 2.72
CA LEU A 202 9.52 30.20 1.86
C LEU A 202 8.11 30.80 1.90
N MET A 203 7.10 30.06 2.37
CA MET A 203 5.71 30.48 2.34
C MET A 203 5.08 30.41 3.73
N VAL A 204 4.11 31.28 3.97
CA VAL A 204 3.30 31.25 5.20
C VAL A 204 2.16 30.25 4.99
N ALA A 205 1.99 29.32 5.90
CA ALA A 205 0.88 28.36 5.83
C ALA A 205 -0.46 29.10 5.90
N PRO A 206 -1.40 28.86 4.95
CA PRO A 206 -2.71 29.48 4.98
C PRO A 206 -3.52 28.95 6.16
N GLY A 207 -4.27 29.84 6.82
CA GLY A 207 -5.16 29.45 7.92
C GLY A 207 -6.44 28.78 7.43
N ARG A 208 -6.91 29.16 6.23
CA ARG A 208 -8.15 28.67 5.61
C ARG A 208 -7.93 28.30 4.15
N VAL A 209 -8.91 27.62 3.57
CA VAL A 209 -8.93 27.25 2.15
C VAL A 209 -8.85 28.49 1.25
N GLU A 210 -9.53 29.57 1.65
CA GLU A 210 -9.60 30.86 0.93
C GLU A 210 -8.26 31.60 0.88
N ASP A 211 -7.39 31.39 1.87
CA ASP A 211 -6.12 32.10 2.01
C ASP A 211 -4.99 31.55 1.13
N ILE A 212 -5.21 30.42 0.43
CA ILE A 212 -4.18 29.81 -0.40
C ILE A 212 -3.88 30.65 -1.63
N THR A 213 -2.61 31.02 -1.83
CA THR A 213 -2.20 31.83 -2.97
C THR A 213 -2.00 31.00 -4.24
N ALA A 214 -2.10 31.67 -5.41
CA ALA A 214 -1.85 31.02 -6.69
C ALA A 214 -0.42 30.44 -6.80
N GLU A 215 0.56 31.07 -6.13
CA GLU A 215 1.95 30.57 -6.09
C GLU A 215 2.05 29.28 -5.29
N GLN A 216 1.36 29.20 -4.15
CA GLN A 216 1.29 27.99 -3.33
C GLN A 216 0.63 26.85 -4.09
N MET A 217 -0.50 27.11 -4.76
CA MET A 217 -1.18 26.12 -5.59
C MET A 217 -0.28 25.59 -6.73
N ARG A 218 0.44 26.50 -7.41
CA ARG A 218 1.37 26.10 -8.49
C ARG A 218 2.54 25.27 -7.95
N LEU A 219 3.15 25.69 -6.84
CA LEU A 219 4.26 24.97 -6.23
C LEU A 219 3.83 23.55 -5.85
N LEU A 220 2.70 23.40 -5.14
CA LEU A 220 2.18 22.11 -4.72
C LEU A 220 1.75 21.23 -5.90
N GLY A 221 1.00 21.78 -6.84
CA GLY A 221 0.46 21.04 -7.99
C GLY A 221 1.54 20.63 -9.00
N ILE A 222 2.35 21.61 -9.45
CA ILE A 222 3.43 21.35 -10.43
C ILE A 222 4.55 20.52 -9.78
N GLY A 223 4.95 20.84 -8.53
CA GLY A 223 6.00 20.11 -7.83
C GLY A 223 5.65 18.64 -7.62
N THR A 224 4.39 18.34 -7.28
CA THR A 224 3.92 16.96 -7.13
C THR A 224 3.94 16.21 -8.47
N THR A 225 3.44 16.83 -9.52
CA THR A 225 3.45 16.23 -10.86
C THR A 225 4.89 16.07 -11.39
N ALA A 226 5.78 17.04 -11.13
CA ALA A 226 7.19 16.95 -11.49
C ALA A 226 7.90 15.79 -10.79
N GLY A 227 7.56 15.49 -9.52
CA GLY A 227 8.09 14.33 -8.81
C GLY A 227 7.75 13.00 -9.50
N VAL A 228 6.49 12.84 -9.90
CA VAL A 228 6.03 11.64 -10.64
C VAL A 228 6.63 11.60 -12.06
N ALA A 229 6.74 12.75 -12.72
CA ALA A 229 7.38 12.85 -14.02
C ALA A 229 8.85 12.43 -13.95
N LEU A 230 9.59 12.93 -12.97
CA LEU A 230 10.99 12.57 -12.75
C LEU A 230 11.15 11.07 -12.45
N GLN A 231 10.26 10.51 -11.62
CA GLN A 231 10.22 9.06 -11.35
C GLN A 231 10.07 8.25 -12.64
N ALA A 232 9.16 8.64 -13.52
CA ALA A 232 8.90 7.94 -14.78
C ALA A 232 10.06 8.11 -15.77
N LEU A 233 10.53 9.34 -15.94
CA LEU A 233 11.62 9.66 -16.88
C LEU A 233 12.96 9.06 -16.44
N ALA A 234 13.19 8.89 -15.13
CA ALA A 234 14.37 8.21 -14.63
C ALA A 234 14.49 6.74 -15.07
N LEU A 235 13.39 6.09 -15.49
CA LEU A 235 13.45 4.74 -16.06
C LEU A 235 13.98 4.71 -17.51
N VAL A 236 13.91 5.83 -18.25
CA VAL A 236 14.30 5.89 -19.67
C VAL A 236 15.77 5.50 -19.89
N PRO A 237 16.76 6.04 -19.16
CA PRO A 237 18.15 5.64 -19.32
C PRO A 237 18.37 4.15 -19.03
N PHE A 238 17.71 3.60 -18.01
CA PHE A 238 17.80 2.17 -17.68
C PHE A 238 17.18 1.30 -18.78
N ALA A 239 16.05 1.71 -19.35
CA ALA A 239 15.43 1.02 -20.47
C ALA A 239 16.35 1.05 -21.72
N ARG A 240 16.99 2.21 -22.02
CA ARG A 240 17.97 2.34 -23.10
C ARG A 240 19.19 1.45 -22.89
N ALA A 241 19.72 1.43 -21.67
CA ALA A 241 20.85 0.54 -21.30
C ALA A 241 20.48 -0.95 -21.38
N ALA A 242 19.20 -1.28 -21.14
CA ALA A 242 18.66 -2.63 -21.35
C ALA A 242 18.36 -2.96 -22.82
N GLY A 243 18.68 -2.07 -23.77
CA GLY A 243 18.49 -2.27 -25.23
C GLY A 243 17.09 -1.87 -25.75
N PHE A 244 16.27 -1.19 -24.95
CA PHE A 244 14.99 -0.65 -25.42
C PHE A 244 15.16 0.80 -25.87
N ARG A 245 14.84 1.07 -27.14
CA ARG A 245 14.79 2.43 -27.69
C ARG A 245 13.40 2.65 -28.26
N PHE A 246 12.65 3.55 -27.68
CA PHE A 246 11.29 3.85 -28.14
C PHE A 246 11.30 4.37 -29.58
N ARG A 247 10.54 3.70 -30.44
CA ARG A 247 10.25 4.09 -31.81
C ARG A 247 8.75 3.95 -32.05
N PRO A 248 7.98 5.04 -32.25
CA PRO A 248 6.53 4.97 -32.41
C PRO A 248 6.14 4.05 -33.60
N ARG A 249 5.19 3.13 -33.35
CA ARG A 249 4.61 2.25 -34.35
C ARG A 249 3.10 2.22 -34.18
N PHE A 250 2.39 2.54 -35.29
CA PHE A 250 0.93 2.67 -35.32
C PHE A 250 0.24 1.49 -36.02
N ASP A 251 0.97 0.44 -36.38
CA ASP A 251 0.48 -0.79 -36.98
C ASP A 251 -0.08 -1.75 -35.91
N TRP A 252 -1.20 -1.41 -35.28
CA TRP A 252 -1.76 -2.13 -34.10
C TRP A 252 -2.55 -3.40 -34.44
N ARG A 253 -2.76 -3.73 -35.72
CA ARG A 253 -3.49 -4.93 -36.13
C ARG A 253 -2.71 -6.20 -35.76
N GLY A 254 -3.38 -7.20 -35.18
CA GLY A 254 -2.78 -8.49 -34.84
C GLY A 254 -2.03 -8.59 -33.52
N THR A 255 -2.15 -7.60 -32.62
CA THR A 255 -1.44 -7.60 -31.32
C THR A 255 -1.94 -8.62 -30.29
N GLY A 256 -3.04 -9.32 -30.54
CA GLY A 256 -3.56 -10.39 -29.66
C GLY A 256 -4.04 -9.92 -28.26
N LEU A 257 -4.11 -8.60 -28.02
CA LEU A 257 -4.46 -7.99 -26.72
C LEU A 257 -5.82 -8.46 -26.17
N GLY A 258 -6.80 -8.76 -27.03
CA GLY A 258 -8.14 -9.15 -26.59
C GLY A 258 -8.19 -10.43 -25.75
N ARG A 259 -7.38 -11.46 -26.06
CA ARG A 259 -7.34 -12.71 -25.29
C ARG A 259 -6.81 -12.49 -23.87
N SER A 260 -5.86 -11.61 -23.71
CA SER A 260 -5.20 -11.37 -22.42
C SER A 260 -6.03 -10.47 -21.51
N VAL A 261 -6.79 -9.54 -22.07
CA VAL A 261 -7.79 -8.76 -21.31
C VAL A 261 -8.85 -9.72 -20.71
N HIS A 262 -9.27 -10.74 -21.49
CA HIS A 262 -10.21 -11.74 -20.96
C HIS A 262 -9.64 -12.57 -19.81
N ALA A 263 -8.37 -12.92 -19.85
CA ALA A 263 -7.71 -13.64 -18.76
C ALA A 263 -7.53 -12.75 -17.50
N ALA A 264 -7.28 -11.45 -17.70
CA ALA A 264 -7.06 -10.50 -16.60
C ALA A 264 -8.35 -9.89 -16.02
N LYS A 265 -9.51 -10.18 -16.60
CA LYS A 265 -10.80 -9.55 -16.20
C LYS A 265 -11.07 -9.62 -14.70
N TRP A 266 -10.80 -10.77 -14.08
CA TRP A 266 -11.06 -10.94 -12.64
C TRP A 266 -10.11 -10.13 -11.77
N THR A 267 -8.84 -10.01 -12.18
CA THR A 267 -7.87 -9.16 -11.49
C THR A 267 -8.24 -7.69 -11.63
N LEU A 268 -8.68 -7.26 -12.81
CA LEU A 268 -9.16 -5.90 -13.04
C LEU A 268 -10.41 -5.60 -12.21
N LEU A 269 -11.39 -6.51 -12.20
CA LEU A 269 -12.60 -6.38 -11.40
C LEU A 269 -12.29 -6.39 -9.89
N PHE A 270 -11.30 -7.16 -9.43
CA PHE A 270 -10.81 -7.14 -8.06
C PHE A 270 -10.31 -5.74 -7.66
N VAL A 271 -9.46 -5.12 -8.49
CA VAL A 271 -8.95 -3.77 -8.22
C VAL A 271 -10.09 -2.76 -8.30
N LEU A 272 -10.97 -2.87 -9.29
CA LEU A 272 -12.12 -1.95 -9.45
C LEU A 272 -13.04 -1.99 -8.22
N ALA A 273 -13.35 -3.15 -7.66
CA ALA A 273 -14.18 -3.26 -6.45
C ALA A 273 -13.56 -2.49 -5.27
N ASN A 274 -12.23 -2.60 -5.09
CA ASN A 274 -11.54 -1.83 -4.05
C ASN A 274 -11.55 -0.31 -4.33
N GLN A 275 -11.43 0.09 -5.62
CA GLN A 275 -11.48 1.52 -5.98
C GLN A 275 -12.86 2.13 -5.76
N VAL A 276 -13.93 1.37 -6.02
CA VAL A 276 -15.30 1.83 -5.73
C VAL A 276 -15.48 2.06 -4.22
N ALA A 277 -15.03 1.12 -3.37
CA ALA A 277 -15.09 1.31 -1.92
C ALA A 277 -14.27 2.53 -1.47
N LEU A 278 -13.04 2.69 -2.00
CA LEU A 278 -12.20 3.86 -1.71
C LEU A 278 -12.90 5.17 -2.10
N THR A 279 -13.53 5.24 -3.28
CA THR A 279 -14.24 6.44 -3.74
C THR A 279 -15.38 6.80 -2.81
N VAL A 280 -16.20 5.83 -2.39
CA VAL A 280 -17.33 6.07 -1.47
C VAL A 280 -16.83 6.53 -0.09
N VAL A 281 -15.82 5.86 0.48
CA VAL A 281 -15.24 6.25 1.77
C VAL A 281 -14.62 7.65 1.68
N THR A 282 -13.90 7.96 0.60
CA THR A 282 -13.32 9.30 0.38
C THR A 282 -14.40 10.36 0.28
N HIS A 283 -15.49 10.09 -0.42
CA HIS A 283 -16.63 11.01 -0.54
C HIS A 283 -17.23 11.35 0.83
N PHE A 284 -17.49 10.34 1.66
CA PHE A 284 -18.05 10.57 3.00
C PHE A 284 -17.04 11.21 3.96
N ALA A 285 -15.75 10.87 3.85
CA ALA A 285 -14.71 11.47 4.66
C ALA A 285 -14.50 12.97 4.32
N ASN A 286 -14.59 13.34 3.03
CA ASN A 286 -14.59 14.74 2.61
C ASN A 286 -15.84 15.48 3.07
N ALA A 287 -17.01 14.83 3.08
CA ALA A 287 -18.22 15.45 3.63
C ALA A 287 -18.06 15.82 5.11
N ALA A 288 -17.37 14.97 5.91
CA ALA A 288 -17.07 15.29 7.30
C ALA A 288 -16.08 16.48 7.45
N ASP A 289 -15.09 16.60 6.55
CA ASP A 289 -14.19 17.76 6.52
C ASP A 289 -14.92 19.06 6.08
N GLN A 290 -15.89 18.96 5.18
CA GLN A 290 -16.73 20.10 4.76
C GLN A 290 -17.62 20.61 5.91
N GLU A 291 -18.13 19.70 6.76
CA GLU A 291 -18.92 20.06 7.95
C GLU A 291 -18.04 20.61 9.10
N LEU A 292 -16.81 20.11 9.26
CA LEU A 292 -15.89 20.46 10.35
C LEU A 292 -14.48 20.73 9.80
N PRO A 293 -14.24 21.86 9.11
CA PRO A 293 -13.02 22.13 8.35
C PRO A 293 -11.71 22.09 9.16
N GLU A 294 -11.77 22.47 10.43
CA GLU A 294 -10.59 22.59 11.33
C GLU A 294 -10.40 21.35 12.22
N ALA A 295 -11.39 20.44 12.27
CA ALA A 295 -11.37 19.32 13.21
C ALA A 295 -10.32 18.24 12.88
N GLY A 296 -9.78 18.21 11.66
CA GLY A 296 -8.85 17.19 11.19
C GLY A 296 -9.44 15.76 11.25
N ALA A 297 -10.77 15.65 11.11
CA ALA A 297 -11.50 14.39 11.28
C ALA A 297 -11.92 13.76 9.95
N GLY A 298 -11.37 14.20 8.82
CA GLY A 298 -11.80 13.81 7.48
C GLY A 298 -10.82 12.93 6.72
N TYR A 299 -10.79 13.15 5.39
CA TYR A 299 -10.10 12.26 4.45
C TYR A 299 -8.58 12.19 4.66
N THR A 300 -7.93 13.33 4.91
CA THR A 300 -6.48 13.35 5.14
C THR A 300 -6.07 12.55 6.35
N ALA A 301 -6.78 12.71 7.48
CA ALA A 301 -6.52 11.96 8.70
C ALA A 301 -6.73 10.45 8.48
N TYR A 302 -7.80 10.06 7.77
CA TYR A 302 -8.08 8.68 7.40
C TYR A 302 -6.94 8.07 6.56
N MET A 303 -6.50 8.78 5.53
CA MET A 303 -5.44 8.34 4.62
C MET A 303 -4.09 8.17 5.35
N TYR A 304 -3.74 9.12 6.23
CA TYR A 304 -2.51 9.04 7.01
C TYR A 304 -2.55 7.89 8.03
N ALA A 305 -3.66 7.73 8.76
CA ALA A 305 -3.85 6.62 9.68
C ALA A 305 -3.76 5.26 8.95
N GLN A 306 -4.39 5.13 7.79
CA GLN A 306 -4.33 3.92 6.96
C GLN A 306 -2.92 3.64 6.45
N THR A 307 -2.16 4.68 6.09
CA THR A 307 -0.76 4.51 5.64
C THR A 307 0.12 3.94 6.75
N ILE A 308 0.04 4.47 7.97
CA ILE A 308 0.79 3.95 9.12
C ILE A 308 0.38 2.51 9.40
N TRP A 309 -0.93 2.25 9.42
CA TRP A 309 -1.50 0.93 9.66
C TRP A 309 -1.03 -0.13 8.65
N LEU A 310 -0.80 0.24 7.38
CA LEU A 310 -0.32 -0.67 6.33
C LEU A 310 1.18 -1.00 6.42
N LEU A 311 2.00 -0.22 7.13
CA LEU A 311 3.45 -0.42 7.18
C LEU A 311 3.87 -1.82 7.67
N PRO A 312 3.37 -2.33 8.82
CA PRO A 312 3.76 -3.65 9.31
C PRO A 312 3.41 -4.77 8.36
N GLN A 313 2.21 -4.70 7.78
CA GLN A 313 1.74 -5.69 6.80
C GLN A 313 2.62 -5.68 5.53
N SER A 314 2.97 -4.51 5.02
CA SER A 314 3.78 -4.37 3.80
C SER A 314 5.21 -4.89 3.98
N ILE A 315 5.75 -4.80 5.19
CA ILE A 315 7.11 -5.28 5.50
C ILE A 315 7.10 -6.79 5.81
N VAL A 316 6.21 -7.24 6.68
CA VAL A 316 6.22 -8.61 7.21
C VAL A 316 5.46 -9.57 6.31
N THR A 317 4.17 -9.28 6.09
CA THR A 317 3.29 -10.24 5.41
C THR A 317 3.60 -10.35 3.92
N VAL A 318 3.89 -9.24 3.25
CA VAL A 318 4.23 -9.25 1.83
C VAL A 318 5.55 -9.97 1.58
N SER A 319 6.59 -9.73 2.41
CA SER A 319 7.88 -10.42 2.30
C SER A 319 7.73 -11.94 2.48
N LEU A 320 6.93 -12.35 3.47
CA LEU A 320 6.66 -13.76 3.73
C LEU A 320 5.91 -14.43 2.58
N VAL A 321 4.90 -13.76 2.02
CA VAL A 321 4.15 -14.24 0.86
C VAL A 321 5.03 -14.41 -0.37
N THR A 322 5.93 -13.47 -0.63
CA THR A 322 6.85 -13.55 -1.77
C THR A 322 7.73 -14.80 -1.71
N ALA A 323 8.13 -15.21 -0.50
CA ALA A 323 8.90 -16.42 -0.29
C ALA A 323 8.06 -17.72 -0.34
N LEU A 324 6.80 -17.68 0.12
CA LEU A 324 5.95 -18.86 0.23
C LEU A 324 5.18 -19.18 -1.07
N LEU A 325 4.75 -18.18 -1.85
CA LEU A 325 3.89 -18.39 -3.01
C LEU A 325 4.47 -19.36 -4.05
N PRO A 326 5.76 -19.31 -4.44
CA PRO A 326 6.32 -20.28 -5.39
C PRO A 326 6.30 -21.71 -4.87
N ARG A 327 6.51 -21.90 -3.56
CA ARG A 327 6.46 -23.21 -2.89
C ARG A 327 5.03 -23.75 -2.88
N MET A 328 4.06 -22.90 -2.53
CA MET A 328 2.64 -23.25 -2.50
C MET A 328 2.13 -23.63 -3.90
N SER A 329 2.50 -22.88 -4.95
CA SER A 329 2.13 -23.18 -6.33
C SER A 329 2.74 -24.52 -6.78
N ARG A 330 3.99 -24.81 -6.43
CA ARG A 330 4.62 -26.10 -6.73
C ARG A 330 3.94 -27.25 -5.98
N ALA A 331 3.62 -27.07 -4.70
CA ALA A 331 2.91 -28.07 -3.91
C ALA A 331 1.54 -28.42 -4.51
N VAL A 332 0.81 -27.42 -5.04
CA VAL A 332 -0.46 -27.62 -5.75
C VAL A 332 -0.25 -28.37 -7.05
N ALA A 333 0.73 -27.97 -7.87
CA ALA A 333 1.04 -28.63 -9.16
C ALA A 333 1.41 -30.10 -8.99
N GLU A 334 2.04 -30.45 -7.87
CA GLU A 334 2.45 -31.82 -7.52
C GLU A 334 1.37 -32.57 -6.71
N GLY A 335 0.19 -32.00 -6.51
CA GLY A 335 -0.91 -32.63 -5.76
C GLY A 335 -0.69 -32.73 -4.24
N ARG A 336 0.36 -32.10 -3.71
CA ARG A 336 0.77 -32.16 -2.29
C ARG A 336 0.03 -31.13 -1.43
N VAL A 337 -1.30 -31.30 -1.28
CA VAL A 337 -2.18 -30.39 -0.50
C VAL A 337 -1.73 -30.28 0.96
N GLY A 338 -1.08 -31.30 1.53
CA GLY A 338 -0.51 -31.28 2.88
C GLY A 338 0.55 -30.19 3.05
N ASP A 339 1.44 -30.05 2.06
CA ASP A 339 2.51 -29.04 2.06
C ASP A 339 1.93 -27.62 1.93
N LEU A 340 0.92 -27.43 1.07
CA LEU A 340 0.20 -26.18 0.97
C LEU A 340 -0.40 -25.74 2.33
N ARG A 341 -1.03 -26.68 3.06
CA ARG A 341 -1.58 -26.41 4.40
C ARG A 341 -0.48 -26.07 5.41
N ALA A 342 0.65 -26.77 5.35
CA ALA A 342 1.80 -26.51 6.22
C ALA A 342 2.39 -25.11 5.97
N ASP A 343 2.58 -24.72 4.69
CA ASP A 343 3.08 -23.41 4.31
C ASP A 343 2.11 -22.29 4.70
N LEU A 344 0.80 -22.47 4.51
CA LEU A 344 -0.23 -21.51 4.99
C LEU A 344 -0.20 -21.36 6.51
N THR A 345 -0.14 -22.47 7.25
CA THR A 345 -0.07 -22.47 8.71
C THR A 345 1.17 -21.74 9.20
N ARG A 346 2.32 -22.05 8.59
CA ARG A 346 3.61 -21.42 8.91
C ARG A 346 3.57 -19.92 8.64
N GLY A 347 3.03 -19.51 7.47
CA GLY A 347 2.87 -18.12 7.10
C GLY A 347 2.02 -17.34 8.09
N LEU A 348 0.85 -17.88 8.45
CA LEU A 348 -0.05 -17.27 9.42
C LEU A 348 0.57 -17.14 10.80
N ARG A 349 1.28 -18.18 11.30
CA ARG A 349 1.94 -18.15 12.61
C ARG A 349 3.07 -17.13 12.65
N ILE A 350 3.97 -17.14 11.66
CA ILE A 350 5.11 -16.20 11.62
C ILE A 350 4.62 -14.76 11.49
N SER A 351 3.67 -14.51 10.59
CA SER A 351 3.06 -13.19 10.45
C SER A 351 2.37 -12.75 11.76
N GLY A 352 1.62 -13.65 12.41
CA GLY A 352 0.89 -13.38 13.65
C GLY A 352 1.78 -12.91 14.79
N VAL A 353 3.00 -13.44 14.92
CA VAL A 353 3.96 -13.04 15.97
C VAL A 353 4.27 -11.54 15.95
N VAL A 354 4.31 -10.93 14.78
CA VAL A 354 4.58 -9.49 14.62
C VAL A 354 3.30 -8.67 14.48
N ILE A 355 2.35 -9.16 13.68
CA ILE A 355 1.12 -8.41 13.37
C ILE A 355 0.21 -8.28 14.59
N VAL A 356 0.06 -9.32 15.42
CA VAL A 356 -0.82 -9.26 16.58
C VAL A 356 -0.35 -8.21 17.60
N PRO A 357 0.90 -8.20 18.10
CA PRO A 357 1.33 -7.16 19.04
C PRO A 357 1.30 -5.77 18.42
N THR A 358 1.61 -5.62 17.12
CA THR A 358 1.53 -4.32 16.44
C THR A 358 0.09 -3.80 16.34
N ALA A 359 -0.88 -4.66 16.09
CA ALA A 359 -2.30 -4.29 16.08
C ALA A 359 -2.75 -3.73 17.44
N PHE A 360 -2.34 -4.39 18.53
CA PHE A 360 -2.64 -3.91 19.89
C PHE A 360 -1.81 -2.70 20.31
N LEU A 361 -0.60 -2.54 19.75
CA LEU A 361 0.19 -1.33 19.91
C LEU A 361 -0.51 -0.11 19.26
N PHE A 362 -1.07 -0.26 18.06
CA PHE A 362 -1.87 0.79 17.43
C PHE A 362 -3.14 1.12 18.25
N LEU A 363 -3.80 0.11 18.79
CA LEU A 363 -4.96 0.30 19.65
C LEU A 363 -4.59 1.05 20.95
N ALA A 364 -3.45 0.75 21.55
CA ALA A 364 -3.00 1.34 22.82
C ALA A 364 -2.39 2.74 22.63
N LEU A 365 -1.54 2.93 21.62
CA LEU A 365 -0.66 4.09 21.44
C LEU A 365 -0.98 4.92 20.17
N GLY A 366 -2.11 4.67 19.50
CA GLY A 366 -2.51 5.41 18.30
C GLY A 366 -2.42 6.94 18.42
N PRO A 367 -2.98 7.56 19.47
CA PRO A 367 -2.89 9.00 19.69
C PRO A 367 -1.46 9.52 19.88
N GLN A 368 -0.59 8.79 20.58
CA GLN A 368 0.82 9.16 20.77
C GLN A 368 1.60 9.06 19.45
N ILE A 369 1.35 8.02 18.66
CA ILE A 369 1.97 7.84 17.33
C ILE A 369 1.54 8.99 16.42
N ALA A 370 0.26 9.31 16.37
CA ALA A 370 -0.29 10.39 15.55
C ALA A 370 0.29 11.75 15.95
N ALA A 371 0.30 12.06 17.26
CA ALA A 371 0.82 13.32 17.77
C ALA A 371 2.33 13.48 17.48
N LEU A 372 3.13 12.42 17.72
CA LEU A 372 4.57 12.48 17.47
C LEU A 372 4.91 12.67 15.99
N LEU A 373 4.15 12.05 15.08
CA LEU A 373 4.45 12.11 13.66
C LEU A 373 3.88 13.36 12.98
N PHE A 374 2.71 13.83 13.41
CA PHE A 374 1.95 14.81 12.63
C PHE A 374 1.59 16.10 13.37
N ALA A 375 1.74 16.19 14.71
CA ALA A 375 1.44 17.44 15.42
C ALA A 375 2.58 18.45 15.30
N HIS A 376 2.81 18.95 14.07
CA HIS A 376 3.88 19.90 13.74
C HIS A 376 3.41 20.92 12.70
N GLY A 377 3.92 22.15 12.77
CA GLY A 377 3.63 23.21 11.79
C GLY A 377 2.14 23.58 11.76
N ALA A 378 1.48 23.44 10.62
CA ALA A 378 0.06 23.74 10.43
C ALA A 378 -0.89 22.72 11.12
N ALA A 379 -0.40 21.56 11.56
CA ALA A 379 -1.19 20.56 12.28
C ALA A 379 -0.89 20.67 13.78
N ASP A 380 -1.90 21.00 14.57
CA ASP A 380 -1.80 21.04 16.03
C ASP A 380 -2.22 19.69 16.68
N ALA A 381 -2.04 19.56 17.99
CA ALA A 381 -2.36 18.34 18.72
C ALA A 381 -3.86 18.04 18.73
N ALA A 382 -4.73 19.03 18.60
CA ALA A 382 -6.18 18.86 18.59
C ALA A 382 -6.65 18.32 17.25
N SER A 383 -6.18 18.87 16.13
CA SER A 383 -6.53 18.44 14.76
C SER A 383 -5.95 17.06 14.39
N VAL A 384 -4.86 16.62 15.06
CA VAL A 384 -4.27 15.29 14.83
C VAL A 384 -4.91 14.20 15.71
N ARG A 385 -5.66 14.56 16.75
CA ARG A 385 -6.30 13.59 17.65
C ARG A 385 -7.23 12.61 16.94
N PRO A 386 -8.10 13.02 15.99
CA PRO A 386 -8.95 12.09 15.24
C PRO A 386 -8.14 11.06 14.44
N LEU A 387 -6.98 11.45 13.86
CA LEU A 387 -6.07 10.52 13.19
C LEU A 387 -5.61 9.39 14.12
N GLY A 388 -5.25 9.73 15.37
CA GLY A 388 -4.89 8.75 16.38
C GLY A 388 -6.04 7.80 16.73
N GLN A 389 -7.27 8.31 16.82
CA GLN A 389 -8.48 7.52 17.04
C GLN A 389 -8.80 6.61 15.86
N MET A 390 -8.61 7.08 14.62
CA MET A 390 -8.74 6.25 13.42
C MET A 390 -7.70 5.13 13.40
N LEU A 391 -6.45 5.41 13.79
CA LEU A 391 -5.40 4.39 13.90
C LEU A 391 -5.75 3.32 14.96
N GLN A 392 -6.38 3.72 16.07
CA GLN A 392 -6.91 2.80 17.07
C GLN A 392 -8.02 1.91 16.47
N ALA A 393 -8.96 2.50 15.72
CA ALA A 393 -10.07 1.77 15.09
C ALA A 393 -9.59 0.81 14.00
N PHE A 394 -8.54 1.17 13.25
CA PHE A 394 -7.88 0.29 12.28
C PHE A 394 -7.07 -0.83 12.95
N GLY A 395 -6.56 -0.63 14.17
CA GLY A 395 -5.63 -1.54 14.83
C GLY A 395 -6.01 -3.01 14.73
N PRO A 396 -7.16 -3.45 15.27
CA PRO A 396 -7.59 -4.85 15.22
C PRO A 396 -7.76 -5.40 13.80
N GLY A 397 -8.12 -4.54 12.83
CA GLY A 397 -8.25 -4.87 11.42
C GLY A 397 -6.95 -5.37 10.77
N LEU A 398 -5.79 -4.98 11.31
CA LEU A 398 -4.49 -5.40 10.80
C LEU A 398 -4.31 -6.93 10.86
N ILE A 399 -4.85 -7.57 11.89
CA ILE A 399 -4.80 -9.04 12.05
C ILE A 399 -5.64 -9.70 10.95
N ALA A 400 -6.87 -9.22 10.76
CA ALA A 400 -7.78 -9.75 9.75
C ALA A 400 -7.25 -9.53 8.33
N PHE A 401 -6.77 -8.32 8.04
CA PHE A 401 -6.21 -7.94 6.74
C PHE A 401 -4.98 -8.79 6.37
N SER A 402 -4.03 -8.96 7.30
CA SER A 402 -2.82 -9.75 7.07
C SER A 402 -3.13 -11.24 6.90
N ALA A 403 -4.04 -11.79 7.72
CA ALA A 403 -4.48 -13.17 7.58
C ALA A 403 -5.23 -13.39 6.25
N GLN A 404 -6.14 -12.47 5.88
CA GLN A 404 -6.86 -12.47 4.60
C GLN A 404 -5.88 -12.46 3.41
N TYR A 405 -4.87 -11.59 3.45
CA TYR A 405 -3.85 -11.48 2.42
C TYR A 405 -3.09 -12.80 2.21
N LEU A 406 -2.76 -13.50 3.30
CA LEU A 406 -2.11 -14.84 3.25
C LEU A 406 -3.04 -15.92 2.72
N LEU A 407 -4.31 -15.98 3.18
CA LEU A 407 -5.27 -16.99 2.75
C LEU A 407 -5.62 -16.87 1.26
N LEU A 408 -5.65 -15.64 0.71
CA LEU A 408 -5.87 -15.43 -0.72
C LEU A 408 -4.77 -16.09 -1.57
N ARG A 409 -3.54 -16.25 -1.05
CA ARG A 409 -2.46 -16.96 -1.77
C ARG A 409 -2.76 -18.44 -1.98
N GLY A 410 -3.57 -19.03 -1.09
CA GLY A 410 -4.08 -20.38 -1.30
C GLY A 410 -4.91 -20.53 -2.57
N PHE A 411 -5.72 -19.51 -2.93
CA PHE A 411 -6.46 -19.50 -4.20
C PHE A 411 -5.54 -19.21 -5.38
N TYR A 412 -4.63 -18.25 -5.26
CA TYR A 412 -3.68 -17.93 -6.34
C TYR A 412 -2.73 -19.10 -6.65
N ALA A 413 -2.39 -19.94 -5.65
CA ALA A 413 -1.63 -21.16 -5.90
C ALA A 413 -2.35 -22.17 -6.81
N TYR A 414 -3.69 -22.14 -6.84
CA TYR A 414 -4.54 -22.88 -7.77
C TYR A 414 -4.85 -22.10 -9.06
N GLU A 415 -4.18 -20.98 -9.32
CA GLU A 415 -4.45 -20.07 -10.46
C GLU A 415 -5.89 -19.51 -10.47
N ASP A 416 -6.59 -19.61 -9.33
CA ASP A 416 -7.95 -19.09 -9.18
C ASP A 416 -7.91 -17.60 -8.85
N THR A 417 -8.22 -16.76 -9.82
CA THR A 417 -8.37 -15.32 -9.69
C THR A 417 -9.83 -14.87 -9.54
N ARG A 418 -10.78 -15.76 -9.85
CA ARG A 418 -12.21 -15.48 -9.78
C ARG A 418 -12.70 -15.40 -8.33
N THR A 419 -12.35 -16.37 -7.50
CA THR A 419 -12.75 -16.39 -6.08
C THR A 419 -12.21 -15.17 -5.31
N PRO A 420 -10.92 -14.77 -5.43
CA PRO A 420 -10.42 -13.52 -4.86
C PRO A 420 -11.21 -12.27 -5.25
N PHE A 421 -11.69 -12.17 -6.49
CA PHE A 421 -12.57 -11.06 -6.90
C PHE A 421 -13.87 -11.03 -6.09
N PHE A 422 -14.58 -12.16 -5.95
CA PHE A 422 -15.82 -12.19 -5.16
C PHE A 422 -15.57 -11.88 -3.68
N MET A 423 -14.41 -12.26 -3.14
CA MET A 423 -14.01 -11.87 -1.79
C MET A 423 -13.81 -10.35 -1.67
N ALA A 424 -13.11 -9.75 -2.62
CA ALA A 424 -12.92 -8.30 -2.65
C ALA A 424 -14.25 -7.56 -2.81
N ALA A 425 -15.12 -8.01 -3.71
CA ALA A 425 -16.46 -7.43 -3.91
C ALA A 425 -17.33 -7.53 -2.64
N TRP A 426 -17.25 -8.66 -1.92
CA TRP A 426 -17.93 -8.82 -0.63
C TRP A 426 -17.39 -7.85 0.42
N ILE A 427 -16.06 -7.78 0.60
CA ILE A 427 -15.43 -6.86 1.55
C ILE A 427 -15.77 -5.42 1.20
N ALA A 428 -15.66 -5.04 -0.07
CA ALA A 428 -16.02 -3.70 -0.55
C ALA A 428 -17.50 -3.37 -0.30
N GLY A 429 -18.40 -4.31 -0.56
CA GLY A 429 -19.84 -4.13 -0.30
C GLY A 429 -20.15 -3.94 1.19
N VAL A 430 -19.54 -4.76 2.07
CA VAL A 430 -19.69 -4.61 3.53
C VAL A 430 -19.10 -3.28 4.00
N ASP A 431 -17.91 -2.91 3.49
CA ASP A 431 -17.25 -1.65 3.84
C ASP A 431 -18.10 -0.44 3.43
N ILE A 432 -18.61 -0.40 2.21
CA ILE A 432 -19.50 0.64 1.72
C ILE A 432 -20.78 0.74 2.59
N ALA A 433 -21.40 -0.39 2.89
CA ALA A 433 -22.63 -0.40 3.70
C ALA A 433 -22.38 0.12 5.11
N LEU A 434 -21.31 -0.32 5.77
CA LEU A 434 -20.95 0.14 7.11
C LEU A 434 -20.46 1.59 7.12
N ALA A 435 -19.68 2.03 6.11
CA ALA A 435 -19.23 3.41 5.98
C ALA A 435 -20.43 4.35 5.76
N SER A 436 -21.40 3.95 4.92
CA SER A 436 -22.66 4.69 4.73
C SER A 436 -23.45 4.80 6.03
N ALA A 437 -23.53 3.70 6.80
CA ALA A 437 -24.20 3.73 8.11
C ALA A 437 -23.47 4.67 9.08
N CYS A 438 -22.13 4.68 9.10
CA CYS A 438 -21.36 5.62 9.92
C CYS A 438 -21.61 7.08 9.51
N HIS A 439 -21.66 7.38 8.21
CA HIS A 439 -21.94 8.73 7.71
C HIS A 439 -23.35 9.21 8.08
N LEU A 440 -24.36 8.33 8.01
CA LEU A 440 -25.76 8.69 8.26
C LEU A 440 -26.13 8.74 9.76
N LEU A 441 -25.49 7.93 10.60
CA LEU A 441 -25.91 7.72 11.98
C LEU A 441 -24.98 8.38 13.01
N LEU A 442 -23.72 8.69 12.66
CA LEU A 442 -22.76 9.29 13.57
C LEU A 442 -22.58 10.78 13.28
N PRO A 443 -22.32 11.61 14.30
CA PRO A 443 -21.91 13.00 14.09
C PRO A 443 -20.61 13.07 13.27
N ALA A 444 -20.43 14.12 12.46
CA ALA A 444 -19.29 14.28 11.53
C ALA A 444 -17.92 13.99 12.16
N ARG A 445 -17.70 14.47 13.40
CA ARG A 445 -16.43 14.24 14.13
C ARG A 445 -16.13 12.77 14.43
N TRP A 446 -17.14 11.88 14.46
CA TRP A 446 -16.98 10.44 14.72
C TRP A 446 -17.23 9.58 13.49
N ALA A 447 -17.84 10.14 12.45
CA ALA A 447 -18.21 9.42 11.25
C ALA A 447 -16.99 8.72 10.62
N VAL A 448 -15.88 9.43 10.43
CA VAL A 448 -14.68 8.89 9.78
C VAL A 448 -13.91 7.95 10.69
N VAL A 449 -13.91 8.17 12.01
CA VAL A 449 -13.39 7.20 12.98
C VAL A 449 -14.22 5.91 12.92
N GLY A 450 -15.54 6.03 12.83
CA GLY A 450 -16.45 4.92 12.60
C GLY A 450 -16.15 4.17 11.30
N MET A 451 -15.85 4.89 10.19
CA MET A 451 -15.47 4.28 8.91
C MET A 451 -14.16 3.48 9.02
N ALA A 452 -13.18 3.92 9.82
CA ALA A 452 -11.98 3.14 10.10
C ALA A 452 -12.31 1.82 10.84
N GLY A 453 -13.29 1.87 11.77
CA GLY A 453 -13.86 0.68 12.40
C GLY A 453 -14.66 -0.20 11.43
N ALA A 454 -15.43 0.40 10.53
CA ALA A 454 -16.16 -0.28 9.47
C ALA A 454 -15.22 -1.07 8.55
N TYR A 455 -14.10 -0.48 8.15
CA TYR A 455 -13.03 -1.15 7.41
C TYR A 455 -12.47 -2.36 8.16
N THR A 456 -12.25 -2.24 9.47
CA THR A 456 -11.84 -3.36 10.33
C THR A 456 -12.88 -4.49 10.32
N LEU A 457 -14.16 -4.17 10.46
CA LEU A 457 -15.26 -5.16 10.46
C LEU A 457 -15.43 -5.81 9.09
N SER A 458 -15.28 -5.05 7.99
CA SER A 458 -15.36 -5.59 6.63
C SER A 458 -14.29 -6.64 6.36
N TYR A 459 -13.06 -6.43 6.85
CA TYR A 459 -11.98 -7.41 6.75
C TYR A 459 -12.15 -8.60 7.68
N LEU A 460 -12.75 -8.43 8.86
CA LEU A 460 -13.13 -9.57 9.72
C LEU A 460 -14.18 -10.46 9.06
N ALA A 461 -15.21 -9.85 8.47
CA ALA A 461 -16.22 -10.58 7.70
C ALA A 461 -15.61 -11.27 6.46
N GLY A 462 -14.73 -10.57 5.75
CA GLY A 462 -13.98 -11.11 4.62
C GLY A 462 -13.09 -12.28 4.99
N LEU A 463 -12.36 -12.19 6.09
CA LEU A 463 -11.52 -13.27 6.62
C LEU A 463 -12.34 -14.51 6.95
N ALA A 464 -13.50 -14.34 7.61
CA ALA A 464 -14.39 -15.45 7.95
C ALA A 464 -14.89 -16.17 6.70
N LEU A 465 -15.30 -15.40 5.67
CA LEU A 465 -15.77 -15.95 4.39
C LEU A 465 -14.64 -16.66 3.63
N THR A 466 -13.46 -16.02 3.51
CA THR A 466 -12.30 -16.60 2.82
C THR A 466 -11.83 -17.88 3.51
N ALA A 467 -11.75 -17.87 4.84
CA ALA A 467 -11.39 -19.04 5.61
C ALA A 467 -12.38 -20.19 5.39
N ARG A 468 -13.71 -19.89 5.38
CA ARG A 468 -14.74 -20.90 5.11
C ARG A 468 -14.59 -21.51 3.72
N LEU A 469 -14.40 -20.70 2.67
CA LEU A 469 -14.27 -21.17 1.29
C LEU A 469 -12.97 -21.94 1.06
N LEU A 470 -11.84 -21.42 1.57
CA LEU A 470 -10.55 -22.10 1.47
C LEU A 470 -10.57 -23.44 2.24
N ARG A 471 -11.20 -23.48 3.42
CA ARG A 471 -11.39 -24.72 4.19
C ARG A 471 -12.16 -25.76 3.39
N ARG A 472 -13.23 -25.37 2.69
CA ARG A 472 -14.00 -26.29 1.81
C ARG A 472 -13.12 -26.81 0.68
N ARG A 473 -12.36 -25.94 0.02
CA ARG A 473 -11.47 -26.32 -1.10
C ARG A 473 -10.34 -27.25 -0.67
N LEU A 474 -9.85 -27.08 0.56
CA LEU A 474 -8.78 -27.91 1.13
C LEU A 474 -9.26 -29.17 1.85
N GLY A 475 -10.53 -29.59 1.69
CA GLY A 475 -11.05 -30.83 2.31
C GLY A 475 -11.22 -30.74 3.84
N GLY A 476 -11.75 -29.61 4.32
CA GLY A 476 -12.24 -29.43 5.69
C GLY A 476 -11.27 -28.80 6.70
N ARG A 477 -9.99 -28.64 6.37
CA ARG A 477 -8.98 -28.01 7.25
C ARG A 477 -8.12 -27.02 6.48
N ILE A 478 -7.88 -25.82 7.05
CA ILE A 478 -6.99 -24.82 6.43
C ILE A 478 -5.53 -25.13 6.74
N GLY A 479 -5.25 -25.63 7.94
CA GLY A 479 -3.89 -25.82 8.43
C GLY A 479 -3.67 -27.18 9.08
N THR A 480 -2.43 -27.43 9.48
CA THR A 480 -1.97 -28.66 10.14
C THR A 480 -2.42 -28.79 11.61
N GLY A 481 -3.27 -27.87 12.09
CA GLY A 481 -3.81 -27.84 13.45
C GLY A 481 -3.10 -26.81 14.36
N GLY A 482 -3.77 -26.49 15.48
CA GLY A 482 -3.22 -25.62 16.51
C GLY A 482 -3.15 -24.11 16.18
N LEU A 483 -3.64 -23.67 15.00
CA LEU A 483 -3.62 -22.25 14.62
C LEU A 483 -4.44 -21.38 15.58
N GLY A 484 -5.64 -21.80 15.95
CA GLY A 484 -6.48 -21.10 16.93
C GLY A 484 -5.80 -21.00 18.30
N ARG A 485 -5.12 -22.08 18.75
CA ARG A 485 -4.34 -22.06 19.98
C ARG A 485 -3.13 -21.12 19.89
N ALA A 486 -2.46 -21.06 18.73
CA ALA A 486 -1.35 -20.14 18.52
C ALA A 486 -1.81 -18.68 18.60
N TYR A 487 -2.88 -18.31 17.85
CA TYR A 487 -3.45 -16.96 17.93
C TYR A 487 -4.01 -16.63 19.31
N GLY A 488 -4.66 -17.59 20.01
CA GLY A 488 -5.10 -17.43 21.39
C GLY A 488 -3.94 -17.06 22.32
N LYS A 489 -2.80 -17.76 22.23
CA LYS A 489 -1.59 -17.42 23.00
C LYS A 489 -1.03 -16.04 22.66
N LEU A 490 -1.00 -15.68 21.36
CA LEU A 490 -0.53 -14.36 20.91
C LEU A 490 -1.43 -13.25 21.44
N LEU A 491 -2.75 -13.42 21.44
CA LEU A 491 -3.72 -12.47 21.99
C LEU A 491 -3.57 -12.36 23.51
N CYS A 492 -3.47 -13.49 24.23
CA CYS A 492 -3.25 -13.50 25.69
C CYS A 492 -1.93 -12.83 26.10
N ALA A 493 -0.92 -12.80 25.22
CA ALA A 493 0.32 -12.07 25.44
C ALA A 493 0.19 -10.59 25.07
N ALA A 494 -0.43 -10.26 23.94
CA ALA A 494 -0.47 -8.91 23.38
C ALA A 494 -1.43 -7.97 24.13
N VAL A 495 -2.60 -8.46 24.57
CA VAL A 495 -3.59 -7.62 25.25
C VAL A 495 -3.05 -7.02 26.55
N PRO A 496 -2.54 -7.80 27.54
CA PRO A 496 -1.99 -7.22 28.76
C PRO A 496 -0.71 -6.41 28.50
N ALA A 497 0.12 -6.83 27.53
CA ALA A 497 1.30 -6.06 27.16
C ALA A 497 0.95 -4.66 26.62
N ALA A 498 -0.07 -4.56 25.77
CA ALA A 498 -0.56 -3.28 25.27
C ALA A 498 -1.19 -2.43 26.38
N GLY A 499 -1.89 -3.04 27.33
CA GLY A 499 -2.41 -2.37 28.51
C GLY A 499 -1.31 -1.74 29.38
N LEU A 500 -0.22 -2.46 29.60
CA LEU A 500 0.96 -1.94 30.30
C LEU A 500 1.62 -0.78 29.53
N GLY A 501 1.75 -0.91 28.21
CA GLY A 501 2.28 0.15 27.36
C GLY A 501 1.42 1.41 27.35
N TRP A 502 0.11 1.24 27.29
CA TRP A 502 -0.83 2.35 27.40
C TRP A 502 -0.72 3.06 28.76
N ALA A 503 -0.67 2.30 29.87
CA ALA A 503 -0.53 2.86 31.21
C ALA A 503 0.79 3.63 31.37
N ALA A 504 1.91 3.07 30.89
CA ALA A 504 3.22 3.72 30.89
C ALA A 504 3.23 5.03 30.09
N ALA A 505 2.68 5.00 28.86
CA ALA A 505 2.59 6.18 28.02
C ALA A 505 1.67 7.24 28.63
N ARG A 506 0.53 6.86 29.20
CA ARG A 506 -0.40 7.79 29.82
C ARG A 506 0.17 8.46 31.09
N ALA A 507 0.93 7.73 31.88
CA ALA A 507 1.59 8.28 33.08
C ALA A 507 2.59 9.39 32.73
N LEU A 508 3.18 9.34 31.52
CA LEU A 508 4.16 10.29 31.04
C LEU A 508 3.58 11.41 30.14
N SER A 509 2.34 11.26 29.65
CA SER A 509 1.72 12.20 28.70
C SER A 509 1.16 13.48 29.36
N GLY A 510 1.12 13.58 30.69
CA GLY A 510 0.53 14.72 31.38
C GLY A 510 -1.01 14.87 31.22
N PRO A 511 -1.64 15.85 31.90
CA PRO A 511 -3.11 16.00 31.92
C PRO A 511 -3.74 16.44 30.61
N GLY A 512 -2.99 17.12 29.70
CA GLY A 512 -3.48 17.57 28.41
C GLY A 512 -3.53 16.48 27.31
N GLY A 513 -3.01 15.29 27.59
CA GLY A 513 -2.93 14.21 26.61
C GLY A 513 -1.72 14.27 25.66
N PRO A 514 -1.64 13.36 24.66
CA PRO A 514 -0.53 13.30 23.73
C PRO A 514 -0.38 14.59 22.90
N GLY A 515 0.83 15.12 22.80
CA GLY A 515 1.16 16.36 22.07
C GLY A 515 1.01 17.66 22.88
N ALA A 516 0.17 17.69 23.92
CA ALA A 516 -0.05 18.92 24.70
C ALA A 516 1.17 19.38 25.51
N ALA A 517 2.00 18.44 26.00
CA ALA A 517 3.21 18.73 26.74
C ALA A 517 4.47 18.90 25.85
N GLY A 518 4.29 18.96 24.55
CA GLY A 518 5.35 19.14 23.54
C GLY A 518 5.87 17.83 22.95
N THR A 519 6.65 17.96 21.87
CA THR A 519 7.16 16.84 21.06
C THR A 519 8.03 15.89 21.87
N TRP A 520 8.92 16.44 22.72
CA TRP A 520 9.86 15.62 23.47
C TRP A 520 9.16 14.72 24.51
N SER A 521 8.21 15.28 25.28
CA SER A 521 7.43 14.48 26.24
C SER A 521 6.60 13.38 25.55
N THR A 522 6.03 13.70 24.38
CA THR A 522 5.29 12.73 23.56
C THR A 522 6.22 11.63 23.04
N ALA A 523 7.44 11.98 22.60
CA ALA A 523 8.44 10.99 22.17
C ALA A 523 8.86 10.04 23.31
N VAL A 524 9.12 10.58 24.50
CA VAL A 524 9.46 9.78 25.69
C VAL A 524 8.30 8.89 26.09
N ALA A 525 7.08 9.42 26.14
CA ALA A 525 5.88 8.64 26.47
C ALA A 525 5.66 7.50 25.46
N LEU A 526 5.80 7.77 24.16
CA LEU A 526 5.69 6.75 23.12
C LEU A 526 6.80 5.70 23.25
N ALA A 527 8.05 6.12 23.42
CA ALA A 527 9.19 5.20 23.55
C ALA A 527 9.00 4.27 24.76
N CYS A 528 8.63 4.80 25.92
CA CYS A 528 8.33 4.01 27.12
C CYS A 528 7.14 3.07 26.89
N GLY A 529 6.07 3.53 26.22
CA GLY A 529 4.91 2.71 25.87
C GLY A 529 5.25 1.55 24.94
N VAL A 530 6.05 1.82 23.89
CA VAL A 530 6.51 0.79 22.93
C VAL A 530 7.44 -0.21 23.60
N LEU A 531 8.41 0.26 24.39
CA LEU A 531 9.37 -0.60 25.08
C LEU A 531 8.67 -1.49 26.10
N SER A 532 7.79 -0.93 26.94
CA SER A 532 7.04 -1.72 27.92
C SER A 532 6.11 -2.74 27.25
N THR A 533 5.42 -2.36 26.17
CA THR A 533 4.62 -3.30 25.36
C THR A 533 5.50 -4.41 24.79
N GLY A 534 6.64 -4.07 24.17
CA GLY A 534 7.55 -5.03 23.55
C GLY A 534 8.13 -6.03 24.55
N VAL A 535 8.65 -5.54 25.67
CA VAL A 535 9.23 -6.37 26.73
C VAL A 535 8.15 -7.27 27.34
N ALA A 536 7.01 -6.71 27.75
CA ALA A 536 5.90 -7.48 28.33
C ALA A 536 5.39 -8.54 27.36
N TYR A 537 5.21 -8.20 26.08
CA TYR A 537 4.80 -9.16 25.05
C TYR A 537 5.78 -10.31 24.90
N LEU A 538 7.08 -10.04 24.81
CA LEU A 538 8.10 -11.08 24.65
C LEU A 538 8.17 -12.00 25.88
N LEU A 539 8.05 -11.44 27.09
CA LEU A 539 8.03 -12.21 28.33
C LEU A 539 6.79 -13.11 28.40
N LEU A 540 5.59 -12.55 28.14
CA LEU A 540 4.34 -13.30 28.16
C LEU A 540 4.28 -14.36 27.05
N ALA A 541 4.74 -14.05 25.84
CA ALA A 541 4.81 -15.01 24.75
C ALA A 541 5.75 -16.20 25.07
N ARG A 542 6.85 -15.94 25.79
CA ARG A 542 7.73 -17.01 26.30
C ARG A 542 7.08 -17.86 27.38
N LEU A 543 6.41 -17.24 28.34
CA LEU A 543 5.68 -17.94 29.42
C LEU A 543 4.57 -18.83 28.84
N LEU A 544 3.86 -18.34 27.84
CA LEU A 544 2.81 -19.09 27.12
C LEU A 544 3.38 -20.12 26.11
N LYS A 545 4.71 -20.24 26.04
CA LYS A 545 5.41 -21.20 25.15
C LYS A 545 4.97 -21.04 23.70
N VAL A 546 5.06 -19.81 23.15
CA VAL A 546 4.88 -19.53 21.73
C VAL A 546 6.14 -20.00 20.99
N GLU A 547 6.00 -21.07 20.18
CA GLU A 547 7.12 -21.76 19.53
C GLU A 547 7.92 -20.84 18.60
N GLU A 548 7.23 -19.97 17.88
CA GLU A 548 7.81 -19.05 16.90
C GLU A 548 8.71 -18.00 17.58
N VAL A 549 8.34 -17.52 18.77
CA VAL A 549 9.12 -16.55 19.54
C VAL A 549 10.39 -17.21 20.11
N ARG A 550 10.30 -18.48 20.51
CA ARG A 550 11.45 -19.24 21.05
C ARG A 550 12.53 -19.55 20.02
N ARG A 551 12.20 -19.48 18.72
CA ARG A 551 13.14 -19.75 17.61
C ARG A 551 13.88 -18.50 17.12
N LEU A 552 13.58 -17.31 17.66
CA LEU A 552 14.27 -16.08 17.27
C LEU A 552 15.74 -16.10 17.74
N PRO A 553 16.70 -15.78 16.85
CA PRO A 553 18.11 -15.68 17.24
C PRO A 553 18.31 -14.61 18.32
N GLY A 554 19.08 -14.91 19.36
CA GLY A 554 19.35 -13.99 20.49
C GLY A 554 18.34 -14.04 21.62
N LEU A 555 17.28 -14.85 21.51
CA LEU A 555 16.25 -15.04 22.55
C LEU A 555 16.19 -16.49 23.06
N ARG A 556 17.24 -17.28 22.82
CA ARG A 556 17.37 -18.65 23.35
C ARG A 556 17.66 -18.68 24.83
#